data_a08b077e7dee5efcaff7b3a37b9d68d9
#
_entry.id   a08b077e7dee5efcaff7b3a37b9d68d9
#
_cell.length_a   1.000
_cell.length_b   1.000
_cell.length_c   1.000
_cell.angle_alpha   90.00
_cell.angle_beta   90.00
_cell.angle_gamma   90.00
#
_symmetry.space_group_name_H-M   'P 1'
#
loop_
_entity.id
_entity.type
_entity.pdbx_description
1 polymer ?
#
loop_
_entity_poly.entity_id
_entity_poly.type
_entity_poly.pdbx_seq_one_letter_code
_entity_poly.pdbx_strand_id
1 'polypeptide(L)'
;KGTAEVTISNIQSKSGISAVLIPVWSQGNQSDLVWYTAQKQSNGSYKITIDMGNHNYNEGIYRIACYIVDGNGIQTGIASTTCEMKLPNTYLNVKDTAGTEKEFQVTLGNASAYGNIRQVQFAVWSVQGGQDDLIWYGAEKKNAGTWTKTVKIKDHKTLGTYNVHAYITLANGSVKTKTTTFNVSRPTAGISVSEYNE
;
A
#
# COMPACT_ATOMS: atom_id res chain seq x y z
N LYS A 1 10.89 -2.22 -5.21
CA LYS A 1 10.71 -3.31 -4.25
C LYS A 1 10.81 -2.67 -2.88
N GLY A 2 9.93 -2.93 -1.98
CA GLY A 2 9.92 -2.37 -0.61
C GLY A 2 11.05 -2.93 0.27
N THR A 3 12.31 -2.85 -0.17
CA THR A 3 13.47 -3.38 0.55
C THR A 3 14.60 -2.35 0.60
N ALA A 4 15.39 -2.36 1.70
CA ALA A 4 16.60 -1.57 1.86
C ALA A 4 17.74 -2.45 2.40
N GLU A 5 18.95 -2.25 1.89
CA GLU A 5 20.14 -2.92 2.40
C GLU A 5 20.79 -2.04 3.48
N VAL A 6 21.14 -2.63 4.61
CA VAL A 6 21.92 -2.00 5.70
C VAL A 6 23.25 -2.69 5.80
N THR A 7 24.33 -1.93 5.74
CA THR A 7 25.69 -2.41 5.91
C THR A 7 26.31 -1.82 7.18
N ILE A 8 26.85 -2.67 8.03
CA ILE A 8 27.57 -2.31 9.25
C ILE A 8 29.04 -2.65 9.03
N SER A 9 29.91 -1.67 9.17
CA SER A 9 31.35 -1.79 8.97
C SER A 9 32.13 -1.30 10.17
N ASN A 10 33.43 -1.61 10.20
CA ASN A 10 34.37 -1.14 11.21
C ASN A 10 34.00 -1.53 12.65
N ILE A 11 33.31 -2.67 12.83
CA ILE A 11 33.03 -3.19 14.18
C ILE A 11 34.32 -3.79 14.74
N GLN A 12 34.65 -3.40 15.96
CA GLN A 12 35.80 -3.93 16.68
C GLN A 12 35.39 -4.40 18.10
N SER A 13 35.87 -5.56 18.48
CA SER A 13 35.76 -6.09 19.85
C SER A 13 37.00 -6.92 20.16
N LYS A 14 37.63 -6.66 21.33
CA LYS A 14 38.78 -7.42 21.77
C LYS A 14 38.48 -8.89 22.06
N SER A 15 37.28 -9.16 22.56
CA SER A 15 36.78 -10.52 22.84
C SER A 15 36.22 -11.23 21.62
N GLY A 16 36.20 -10.58 20.46
CA GLY A 16 35.55 -11.08 19.24
C GLY A 16 34.07 -10.68 19.14
N ILE A 17 33.42 -11.07 18.05
CA ILE A 17 32.02 -10.78 17.77
C ILE A 17 31.30 -12.09 17.53
N SER A 18 30.34 -12.45 18.39
CA SER A 18 29.51 -13.64 18.28
C SER A 18 28.27 -13.40 17.39
N ALA A 19 27.66 -12.21 17.48
CA ALA A 19 26.51 -11.83 16.65
C ALA A 19 26.43 -10.31 16.47
N VAL A 20 25.81 -9.90 15.35
CA VAL A 20 25.39 -8.51 15.10
C VAL A 20 23.89 -8.51 14.89
N LEU A 21 23.18 -7.80 15.77
CA LEU A 21 21.72 -7.76 15.84
C LEU A 21 21.22 -6.37 15.48
N ILE A 22 20.25 -6.30 14.59
CA ILE A 22 19.74 -5.05 14.04
C ILE A 22 18.24 -4.97 14.26
N PRO A 23 17.76 -4.39 15.38
CA PRO A 23 16.35 -4.08 15.55
C PRO A 23 15.96 -2.92 14.63
N VAL A 24 14.84 -3.11 13.92
CA VAL A 24 14.27 -2.16 12.96
C VAL A 24 12.81 -1.97 13.26
N TRP A 25 12.33 -0.72 13.24
CA TRP A 25 10.90 -0.40 13.42
C TRP A 25 10.55 0.93 12.72
N SER A 26 9.31 1.07 12.30
CA SER A 26 8.77 2.31 11.71
C SER A 26 7.84 3.06 12.67
N GLN A 27 7.13 2.34 13.54
CA GLN A 27 6.15 2.93 14.44
C GLN A 27 6.79 3.43 15.75
N GLY A 28 6.35 4.60 16.24
CA GLY A 28 6.91 5.20 17.46
C GLY A 28 6.75 4.33 18.71
N ASN A 29 5.72 3.49 18.76
CA ASN A 29 5.47 2.52 19.84
C ASN A 29 6.14 1.16 19.61
N GLN A 30 6.97 1.02 18.57
CA GLN A 30 7.66 -0.21 18.19
C GLN A 30 6.73 -1.42 17.92
N SER A 31 5.47 -1.20 17.58
CA SER A 31 4.51 -2.29 17.31
C SER A 31 4.89 -3.16 16.10
N ASP A 32 5.79 -2.67 15.25
CA ASP A 32 6.33 -3.36 14.07
C ASP A 32 7.84 -3.67 14.20
N LEU A 33 8.36 -3.74 15.45
CA LEU A 33 9.76 -4.05 15.71
C LEU A 33 10.12 -5.45 15.23
N VAL A 34 11.16 -5.55 14.40
CA VAL A 34 11.76 -6.81 13.95
C VAL A 34 13.25 -6.80 14.26
N TRP A 35 13.76 -7.86 14.87
CA TRP A 35 15.17 -8.10 15.10
C TRP A 35 15.78 -8.92 13.96
N TYR A 36 16.70 -8.31 13.21
CA TYR A 36 17.46 -8.97 12.16
C TYR A 36 18.83 -9.41 12.69
N THR A 37 19.27 -10.63 12.30
CA THR A 37 20.65 -11.07 12.53
C THR A 37 21.45 -10.78 11.28
N ALA A 38 22.49 -9.96 11.41
CA ALA A 38 23.30 -9.55 10.27
C ALA A 38 24.28 -10.63 9.83
N GLN A 39 24.41 -10.80 8.51
CA GLN A 39 25.30 -11.78 7.90
C GLN A 39 26.68 -11.18 7.66
N LYS A 40 27.72 -11.85 8.17
CA LYS A 40 29.12 -11.44 7.94
C LYS A 40 29.50 -11.63 6.48
N GLN A 41 30.11 -10.61 5.91
CA GLN A 41 30.60 -10.59 4.54
C GLN A 41 32.10 -10.92 4.48
N SER A 42 32.60 -11.28 3.30
CA SER A 42 34.02 -11.60 3.07
C SER A 42 34.99 -10.44 3.37
N ASN A 43 34.51 -9.20 3.23
CA ASN A 43 35.28 -8.00 3.56
C ASN A 43 35.21 -7.59 5.04
N GLY A 44 34.62 -8.42 5.90
CA GLY A 44 34.50 -8.18 7.34
C GLY A 44 33.32 -7.30 7.75
N SER A 45 32.57 -6.72 6.82
CA SER A 45 31.31 -6.02 7.12
C SER A 45 30.18 -7.00 7.44
N TYR A 46 29.06 -6.46 7.95
CA TYR A 46 27.85 -7.23 8.20
C TYR A 46 26.68 -6.60 7.44
N LYS A 47 25.75 -7.40 6.94
CA LYS A 47 24.61 -6.94 6.15
C LYS A 47 23.31 -7.55 6.59
N ILE A 48 22.23 -6.75 6.48
CA ILE A 48 20.85 -7.21 6.46
C ILE A 48 20.11 -6.60 5.26
N THR A 49 19.01 -7.20 4.89
CA THR A 49 18.00 -6.59 4.02
C THR A 49 16.74 -6.36 4.84
N ILE A 50 16.34 -5.09 5.00
CA ILE A 50 15.04 -4.73 5.53
C ILE A 50 14.00 -4.99 4.44
N ASP A 51 12.93 -5.72 4.77
CA ASP A 51 11.77 -5.89 3.89
C ASP A 51 10.56 -5.21 4.56
N MET A 52 9.95 -4.25 3.87
CA MET A 52 8.75 -3.56 4.35
C MET A 52 7.60 -4.53 4.66
N GLY A 53 7.57 -5.71 4.02
CA GLY A 53 6.60 -6.77 4.32
C GLY A 53 6.63 -7.22 5.78
N ASN A 54 7.81 -7.25 6.41
CA ASN A 54 7.98 -7.58 7.83
C ASN A 54 7.50 -6.46 8.78
N HIS A 55 7.27 -5.26 8.24
CA HIS A 55 6.84 -4.07 8.95
C HIS A 55 5.47 -3.59 8.47
N ASN A 56 4.59 -4.51 8.08
CA ASN A 56 3.22 -4.23 7.61
C ASN A 56 3.15 -3.27 6.40
N TYR A 57 4.21 -3.19 5.58
CA TYR A 57 4.33 -2.23 4.48
C TYR A 57 4.11 -0.77 4.92
N ASN A 58 4.54 -0.42 6.12
CA ASN A 58 4.49 0.96 6.58
C ASN A 58 5.46 1.83 5.78
N GLU A 59 5.01 2.99 5.35
CA GLU A 59 5.85 3.99 4.69
C GLU A 59 6.33 5.04 5.71
N GLY A 60 7.47 5.66 5.43
CA GLY A 60 8.05 6.73 6.26
C GLY A 60 9.41 6.38 6.84
N ILE A 61 9.71 6.93 8.01
CA ILE A 61 11.02 6.82 8.65
C ILE A 61 11.12 5.49 9.41
N TYR A 62 12.07 4.66 8.99
CA TYR A 62 12.50 3.47 9.68
C TYR A 62 13.66 3.79 10.61
N ARG A 63 13.57 3.37 11.86
CA ARG A 63 14.63 3.49 12.86
C ARG A 63 15.38 2.17 12.91
N ILE A 64 16.70 2.25 12.89
CA ILE A 64 17.63 1.12 12.78
C ILE A 64 18.64 1.27 13.89
N ALA A 65 18.72 0.33 14.81
CA ALA A 65 19.80 0.30 15.80
C ALA A 65 20.70 -0.90 15.55
N CYS A 66 21.93 -0.82 16.01
CA CYS A 66 22.93 -1.89 15.90
C CYS A 66 23.39 -2.30 17.29
N TYR A 67 23.28 -3.58 17.58
CA TYR A 67 23.80 -4.23 18.77
C TYR A 67 24.81 -5.29 18.38
N ILE A 68 25.87 -5.42 19.14
CA ILE A 68 26.78 -6.57 19.06
C ILE A 68 26.58 -7.48 20.27
N VAL A 69 26.74 -8.77 20.04
CA VAL A 69 27.02 -9.75 21.08
C VAL A 69 28.50 -10.10 20.98
N ASP A 70 29.27 -9.80 22.00
CA ASP A 70 30.71 -10.04 21.99
C ASP A 70 31.06 -11.52 22.29
N GLY A 71 32.37 -11.84 22.31
CA GLY A 71 32.84 -13.20 22.63
C GLY A 71 32.55 -13.67 24.05
N ASN A 72 32.18 -12.75 24.97
CA ASN A 72 31.73 -13.06 26.33
C ASN A 72 30.21 -13.23 26.43
N GLY A 73 29.47 -13.09 25.32
CA GLY A 73 28.01 -13.14 25.30
C GLY A 73 27.32 -11.86 25.75
N ILE A 74 28.05 -10.74 25.92
CA ILE A 74 27.47 -9.46 26.38
C ILE A 74 26.91 -8.72 25.16
N GLN A 75 25.63 -8.35 25.25
CA GLN A 75 24.95 -7.53 24.23
C GLN A 75 25.10 -6.05 24.53
N THR A 76 25.57 -5.27 23.54
CA THR A 76 25.80 -3.82 23.67
C THR A 76 25.32 -3.10 22.42
N GLY A 77 24.53 -2.02 22.59
CA GLY A 77 24.17 -1.11 21.54
C GLY A 77 25.36 -0.21 21.15
N ILE A 78 25.67 -0.15 19.84
CA ILE A 78 26.88 0.53 19.36
C ILE A 78 26.60 1.67 18.37
N ALA A 79 25.47 1.64 17.67
CA ALA A 79 25.10 2.66 16.68
C ALA A 79 23.60 2.70 16.43
N SER A 80 23.13 3.79 15.84
CA SER A 80 21.77 3.90 15.33
C SER A 80 21.74 4.84 14.12
N THR A 81 20.73 4.62 13.26
CA THR A 81 20.48 5.47 12.09
C THR A 81 18.99 5.41 11.71
N THR A 82 18.63 6.15 10.69
CA THR A 82 17.27 6.11 10.10
C THR A 82 17.37 6.04 8.58
N CYS A 83 16.34 5.48 7.94
CA CYS A 83 16.13 5.62 6.51
C CYS A 83 14.65 5.87 6.22
N GLU A 84 14.37 6.61 5.17
CA GLU A 84 13.01 6.74 4.66
C GLU A 84 12.74 5.62 3.66
N MET A 85 11.64 4.88 3.88
CA MET A 85 11.19 3.84 2.96
C MET A 85 9.83 4.19 2.38
N LYS A 86 9.72 4.08 1.06
CA LYS A 86 8.50 4.32 0.30
C LYS A 86 8.24 3.17 -0.67
N LEU A 87 6.96 2.86 -0.85
CA LEU A 87 6.54 1.95 -1.92
C LEU A 87 6.46 2.72 -3.24
N PRO A 88 6.66 2.05 -4.39
CA PRO A 88 6.31 2.61 -5.68
C PRO A 88 4.87 3.08 -5.69
N ASN A 89 4.59 4.18 -6.37
CA ASN A 89 3.29 4.82 -6.37
C ASN A 89 2.19 3.88 -6.93
N THR A 90 1.50 3.19 -6.03
CA THR A 90 0.29 2.41 -6.35
C THR A 90 -0.84 3.39 -6.59
N TYR A 91 -1.51 3.29 -7.74
CA TYR A 91 -2.58 4.19 -8.12
C TYR A 91 -3.92 3.46 -8.25
N LEU A 92 -5.01 4.19 -8.00
CA LEU A 92 -6.37 3.78 -8.27
C LEU A 92 -6.96 4.74 -9.31
N ASN A 93 -7.37 4.20 -10.45
CA ASN A 93 -7.93 4.96 -11.57
C ASN A 93 -9.28 4.40 -11.99
N VAL A 94 -10.15 5.29 -12.49
CA VAL A 94 -11.44 4.94 -13.05
C VAL A 94 -11.55 5.57 -14.42
N LYS A 95 -11.92 4.78 -15.42
CA LYS A 95 -12.05 5.22 -16.81
C LYS A 95 -13.34 4.73 -17.44
N ASP A 96 -14.09 5.64 -18.03
CA ASP A 96 -15.13 5.29 -19.02
C ASP A 96 -14.45 4.83 -20.31
N THR A 97 -14.46 3.52 -20.57
CA THR A 97 -13.76 2.94 -21.72
C THR A 97 -14.51 3.09 -23.03
N ALA A 98 -15.84 3.25 -22.97
CA ALA A 98 -16.70 3.35 -24.14
C ALA A 98 -17.17 4.79 -24.41
N GLY A 99 -16.94 5.74 -23.50
CA GLY A 99 -17.43 7.12 -23.61
C GLY A 99 -18.95 7.26 -23.51
N THR A 100 -19.61 6.28 -22.88
CA THR A 100 -21.09 6.23 -22.77
C THR A 100 -21.58 6.40 -21.35
N GLU A 101 -20.67 6.46 -20.38
CA GLU A 101 -20.94 6.53 -18.93
C GLU A 101 -21.86 5.41 -18.40
N LYS A 102 -22.00 4.31 -19.15
CA LYS A 102 -22.75 3.12 -18.71
C LYS A 102 -21.92 2.17 -17.87
N GLU A 103 -20.64 2.08 -18.20
CA GLU A 103 -19.68 1.18 -17.57
C GLU A 103 -18.34 1.88 -17.40
N PHE A 104 -17.77 1.76 -16.21
CA PHE A 104 -16.46 2.29 -15.87
C PHE A 104 -15.51 1.16 -15.49
N GLN A 105 -14.29 1.19 -16.02
CA GLN A 105 -13.23 0.28 -15.59
C GLN A 105 -12.48 0.89 -14.42
N VAL A 106 -12.57 0.24 -13.27
CA VAL A 106 -11.75 0.53 -12.09
C VAL A 106 -10.44 -0.25 -12.22
N THR A 107 -9.32 0.42 -12.03
CA THR A 107 -7.98 -0.17 -12.12
C THR A 107 -7.13 0.23 -10.91
N LEU A 108 -6.69 -0.75 -10.13
CA LEU A 108 -5.59 -0.61 -9.21
C LEU A 108 -4.32 -1.01 -9.96
N GLY A 109 -3.36 -0.10 -10.09
CA GLY A 109 -2.12 -0.33 -10.80
C GLY A 109 -0.89 -0.13 -9.94
N ASN A 110 0.24 -0.68 -10.40
CA ASN A 110 1.54 -0.62 -9.75
C ASN A 110 1.56 -1.17 -8.30
N ALA A 111 0.73 -2.20 -8.04
CA ALA A 111 0.58 -2.77 -6.70
C ALA A 111 1.57 -3.90 -6.40
N SER A 112 2.48 -4.26 -7.33
CA SER A 112 3.43 -5.37 -7.16
C SER A 112 4.39 -5.20 -5.97
N ALA A 113 4.60 -3.97 -5.52
CA ALA A 113 5.46 -3.67 -4.38
C ALA A 113 4.91 -4.17 -3.04
N TYR A 114 3.61 -4.38 -2.93
CA TYR A 114 3.01 -5.00 -1.75
C TYR A 114 3.30 -6.52 -1.63
N GLY A 115 4.12 -7.07 -2.53
CA GLY A 115 4.47 -8.49 -2.49
C GLY A 115 3.25 -9.39 -2.77
N ASN A 116 2.92 -10.27 -1.82
CA ASN A 116 1.84 -11.23 -1.98
C ASN A 116 0.49 -10.62 -1.61
N ILE A 117 -0.22 -10.08 -2.61
CA ILE A 117 -1.62 -9.65 -2.47
C ILE A 117 -2.50 -10.88 -2.53
N ARG A 118 -3.26 -11.12 -1.46
CA ARG A 118 -4.24 -12.20 -1.36
C ARG A 118 -5.53 -11.87 -2.10
N GLN A 119 -6.02 -10.62 -1.97
CA GLN A 119 -7.29 -10.18 -2.52
C GLN A 119 -7.30 -8.67 -2.75
N VAL A 120 -8.00 -8.23 -3.79
CA VAL A 120 -8.37 -6.83 -3.98
C VAL A 120 -9.88 -6.74 -4.15
N GLN A 121 -10.51 -5.83 -3.41
CA GLN A 121 -11.92 -5.51 -3.53
C GLN A 121 -12.10 -4.01 -3.76
N PHE A 122 -13.05 -3.65 -4.60
CA PHE A 122 -13.46 -2.27 -4.81
C PHE A 122 -14.83 -2.05 -4.18
N ALA A 123 -14.92 -1.14 -3.20
CA ALA A 123 -16.17 -0.63 -2.69
C ALA A 123 -16.54 0.62 -3.48
N VAL A 124 -17.71 0.63 -4.10
CA VAL A 124 -18.18 1.72 -4.97
C VAL A 124 -19.57 2.16 -4.53
N TRP A 125 -19.77 3.46 -4.37
CA TRP A 125 -21.06 4.02 -4.03
C TRP A 125 -21.17 5.47 -4.52
N SER A 126 -22.41 5.94 -4.76
CA SER A 126 -22.68 7.33 -5.07
C SER A 126 -22.52 8.21 -3.82
N VAL A 127 -22.07 9.44 -4.00
CA VAL A 127 -22.02 10.44 -2.90
C VAL A 127 -23.40 10.80 -2.42
N GLN A 128 -24.38 10.84 -3.34
CA GLN A 128 -25.76 11.14 -3.03
C GLN A 128 -26.40 9.96 -2.30
N GLY A 129 -26.98 10.20 -1.12
CA GLY A 129 -27.60 9.15 -0.30
C GLY A 129 -26.60 8.38 0.59
N GLY A 130 -25.33 8.79 0.60
CA GLY A 130 -24.28 8.12 1.39
C GLY A 130 -23.94 6.74 0.81
N GLN A 131 -23.95 5.70 1.65
CA GLN A 131 -23.61 4.34 1.22
C GLN A 131 -24.85 3.47 0.96
N ASP A 132 -26.00 4.06 0.61
CA ASP A 132 -27.25 3.33 0.39
C ASP A 132 -27.24 2.47 -0.88
N ASP A 133 -26.31 2.74 -1.80
CA ASP A 133 -26.06 1.99 -3.03
C ASP A 133 -24.66 1.36 -3.09
N LEU A 134 -24.04 1.16 -1.92
CA LEU A 134 -22.71 0.54 -1.82
C LEU A 134 -22.69 -0.88 -2.38
N ILE A 135 -21.80 -1.11 -3.35
CA ILE A 135 -21.52 -2.44 -3.90
C ILE A 135 -20.04 -2.78 -3.74
N TRP A 136 -19.77 -3.99 -3.26
CA TRP A 136 -18.46 -4.55 -3.17
C TRP A 136 -18.13 -5.42 -4.40
N TYR A 137 -17.14 -5.02 -5.15
CA TYR A 137 -16.70 -5.72 -6.36
C TYR A 137 -15.39 -6.47 -6.09
N GLY A 138 -15.35 -7.78 -6.30
CA GLY A 138 -14.10 -8.54 -6.35
C GLY A 138 -13.30 -8.17 -7.60
N ALA A 139 -12.07 -7.70 -7.42
CA ALA A 139 -11.21 -7.33 -8.54
C ALA A 139 -10.57 -8.57 -9.19
N GLU A 140 -10.37 -8.50 -10.51
CA GLU A 140 -9.69 -9.52 -11.31
C GLU A 140 -8.23 -9.15 -11.48
N LYS A 141 -7.34 -10.09 -11.15
CA LYS A 141 -5.90 -9.92 -11.35
C LYS A 141 -5.57 -10.03 -12.84
N LYS A 142 -4.97 -8.98 -13.41
CA LYS A 142 -4.50 -8.98 -14.81
C LYS A 142 -3.01 -9.35 -14.92
N ASN A 143 -2.21 -8.92 -13.94
CA ASN A 143 -0.79 -9.27 -13.81
C ASN A 143 -0.33 -9.06 -12.35
N ALA A 144 0.97 -9.19 -12.07
CA ALA A 144 1.53 -9.09 -10.72
C ALA A 144 1.22 -7.76 -9.99
N GLY A 145 0.96 -6.67 -10.71
CA GLY A 145 0.74 -5.35 -10.11
C GLY A 145 -0.57 -4.67 -10.53
N THR A 146 -1.44 -5.35 -11.33
CA THR A 146 -2.65 -4.73 -11.87
C THR A 146 -3.88 -5.58 -11.59
N TRP A 147 -4.89 -4.93 -11.03
CA TRP A 147 -6.20 -5.51 -10.73
C TRP A 147 -7.29 -4.61 -11.28
N THR A 148 -8.31 -5.20 -11.91
CA THR A 148 -9.37 -4.44 -12.57
C THR A 148 -10.75 -4.99 -12.24
N LYS A 149 -11.76 -4.12 -12.39
CA LYS A 149 -13.17 -4.52 -12.42
C LYS A 149 -13.98 -3.52 -13.22
N THR A 150 -14.93 -4.02 -14.00
CA THR A 150 -15.95 -3.19 -14.63
C THR A 150 -17.10 -2.95 -13.66
N VAL A 151 -17.43 -1.68 -13.45
CA VAL A 151 -18.58 -1.20 -12.66
C VAL A 151 -19.65 -0.73 -13.62
N LYS A 152 -20.87 -1.22 -13.46
CA LYS A 152 -22.02 -0.83 -14.26
C LYS A 152 -22.88 0.15 -13.49
N ILE A 153 -23.13 1.34 -14.07
CA ILE A 153 -23.87 2.41 -13.38
C ILE A 153 -25.33 2.01 -13.12
N LYS A 154 -25.91 1.19 -14.00
CA LYS A 154 -27.28 0.66 -13.80
C LYS A 154 -27.47 -0.17 -12.52
N ASP A 155 -26.39 -0.67 -11.94
CA ASP A 155 -26.44 -1.47 -10.70
C ASP A 155 -26.47 -0.55 -9.45
N HIS A 156 -26.26 0.76 -9.65
CA HIS A 156 -26.33 1.81 -8.63
C HIS A 156 -27.62 2.64 -8.79
N LYS A 157 -27.96 3.43 -7.78
CA LYS A 157 -29.27 4.12 -7.71
C LYS A 157 -29.27 5.53 -8.30
N THR A 158 -28.11 6.19 -8.38
CA THR A 158 -28.04 7.62 -8.68
C THR A 158 -26.98 7.96 -9.72
N LEU A 159 -27.03 9.18 -10.24
CA LEU A 159 -26.01 9.77 -11.10
C LEU A 159 -25.22 10.83 -10.31
N GLY A 160 -24.09 11.28 -10.85
CA GLY A 160 -23.23 12.28 -10.23
C GLY A 160 -21.92 11.67 -9.74
N THR A 161 -21.40 12.17 -8.62
CA THR A 161 -20.09 11.76 -8.10
C THR A 161 -20.18 10.42 -7.37
N TYR A 162 -19.22 9.53 -7.68
CA TYR A 162 -19.03 8.24 -7.04
C TYR A 162 -17.71 8.19 -6.28
N ASN A 163 -17.73 7.54 -5.12
CA ASN A 163 -16.52 7.14 -4.40
C ASN A 163 -16.10 5.73 -4.81
N VAL A 164 -14.81 5.53 -4.92
CA VAL A 164 -14.20 4.21 -5.14
C VAL A 164 -13.09 4.01 -4.12
N HIS A 165 -13.22 2.99 -3.28
CA HIS A 165 -12.18 2.57 -2.36
C HIS A 165 -11.66 1.19 -2.77
N ALA A 166 -10.37 1.06 -2.99
CA ALA A 166 -9.70 -0.22 -3.16
C ALA A 166 -9.19 -0.73 -1.82
N TYR A 167 -9.59 -1.92 -1.45
CA TYR A 167 -9.08 -2.65 -0.28
C TYR A 167 -8.16 -3.76 -0.74
N ILE A 168 -6.89 -3.66 -0.38
CA ILE A 168 -5.81 -4.55 -0.78
C ILE A 168 -5.47 -5.42 0.43
N THR A 169 -5.95 -6.65 0.46
CA THR A 169 -5.65 -7.60 1.53
C THR A 169 -4.36 -8.34 1.21
N LEU A 170 -3.37 -8.23 2.09
CA LEU A 170 -2.04 -8.84 1.94
C LEU A 170 -2.03 -10.25 2.54
N ALA A 171 -0.98 -11.04 2.22
CA ALA A 171 -0.85 -12.42 2.69
C ALA A 171 -0.81 -12.52 4.24
N ASN A 172 -0.26 -11.52 4.93
CA ASN A 172 -0.21 -11.44 6.38
C ASN A 172 -1.54 -10.98 7.04
N GLY A 173 -2.60 -10.76 6.22
CA GLY A 173 -3.90 -10.32 6.69
C GLY A 173 -4.06 -8.80 6.84
N SER A 174 -2.98 -8.02 6.73
CA SER A 174 -3.09 -6.56 6.77
C SER A 174 -3.81 -6.02 5.52
N VAL A 175 -4.50 -4.88 5.67
CA VAL A 175 -5.26 -4.25 4.59
C VAL A 175 -4.70 -2.87 4.32
N LYS A 176 -4.41 -2.58 3.04
CA LYS A 176 -4.07 -1.26 2.55
C LYS A 176 -5.23 -0.71 1.73
N THR A 177 -5.43 0.60 1.77
CA THR A 177 -6.51 1.27 1.05
C THR A 177 -5.98 2.32 0.09
N LYS A 178 -6.65 2.45 -1.05
CA LYS A 178 -6.51 3.58 -1.98
C LYS A 178 -7.90 4.09 -2.30
N THR A 179 -8.04 5.39 -2.49
CA THR A 179 -9.33 6.01 -2.78
C THR A 179 -9.25 6.90 -4.01
N THR A 180 -10.34 6.99 -4.74
CA THR A 180 -10.52 7.93 -5.84
C THR A 180 -12.01 8.21 -6.02
N THR A 181 -12.33 9.14 -6.90
CA THR A 181 -13.71 9.45 -7.31
C THR A 181 -13.82 9.49 -8.81
N PHE A 182 -15.03 9.32 -9.34
CA PHE A 182 -15.37 9.59 -10.71
C PHE A 182 -16.77 10.21 -10.78
N ASN A 183 -17.14 10.78 -11.93
CA ASN A 183 -18.44 11.42 -12.12
C ASN A 183 -19.21 10.77 -13.27
N VAL A 184 -20.50 10.63 -13.08
CA VAL A 184 -21.47 10.21 -14.09
C VAL A 184 -22.36 11.42 -14.37
N SER A 185 -22.43 11.85 -15.62
CA SER A 185 -23.14 13.05 -16.03
C SER A 185 -24.64 12.94 -15.76
N ARG A 186 -25.23 14.03 -15.33
CA ARG A 186 -26.68 14.13 -15.20
C ARG A 186 -27.26 14.64 -16.51
N PRO A 187 -28.36 14.05 -17.02
CA PRO A 187 -29.06 14.58 -18.18
C PRO A 187 -29.54 16.01 -17.89
N THR A 188 -29.52 16.84 -18.90
CA THR A 188 -30.09 18.18 -18.85
C THR A 188 -31.17 18.31 -19.90
N ALA A 189 -32.20 19.08 -19.59
CA ALA A 189 -33.28 19.41 -20.53
C ALA A 189 -33.73 20.84 -20.34
N GLY A 190 -34.14 21.50 -21.44
CA GLY A 190 -34.88 22.75 -21.39
C GLY A 190 -36.35 22.44 -21.66
N ILE A 191 -37.24 23.09 -20.91
CA ILE A 191 -38.67 23.03 -21.15
C ILE A 191 -39.13 24.45 -21.47
N SER A 192 -39.84 24.61 -22.56
CA SER A 192 -40.52 25.86 -22.90
C SER A 192 -42.01 25.58 -23.16
N VAL A 193 -42.87 26.49 -22.72
CA VAL A 193 -44.31 26.44 -23.00
C VAL A 193 -44.60 27.65 -23.86
N SER A 194 -45.20 27.46 -25.03
CA SER A 194 -45.79 28.54 -25.82
C SER A 194 -47.13 28.92 -25.25
N GLU A 195 -47.45 30.22 -25.31
CA GLU A 195 -48.79 30.67 -24.92
C GLU A 195 -49.88 29.96 -25.75
N TYR A 196 -50.91 29.49 -25.07
CA TYR A 196 -52.12 28.97 -25.71
C TYR A 196 -52.98 30.20 -26.10
N ASN A 197 -53.11 30.42 -27.41
CA ASN A 197 -54.05 31.42 -27.93
C ASN A 197 -55.39 30.71 -28.26
N GLU A 198 -56.44 31.14 -27.61
CA GLU A 198 -57.79 30.74 -27.95
C GLU A 198 -58.23 31.29 -29.30
#